data_5619dc1ef73e0ffe18124a67debc0288
#
_entry.id   5619dc1ef73e0ffe18124a67debc0288
#
_cell.length_a   1.000
_cell.length_b   1.000
_cell.length_c   1.000
_cell.angle_alpha   90.00
_cell.angle_beta   90.00
_cell.angle_gamma   90.00
#
_symmetry.space_group_name_H-M   'P 1'
#
loop_
_entity.id
_entity.type
_entity.pdbx_description
1 polymer ?
#
loop_
_entity_poly.entity_id
_entity_poly.type
_entity_poly.pdbx_seq_one_letter_code
_entity_poly.pdbx_strand_id
1 'polypeptide(L)'
;HGFASGPGSQKARVFKDRFEKARLPLTIPDLQQGNFENLTLTNQVSLVQSIVDGKPGARFALIGSSMGGYVAALTAETRKEIEALYLMAPGFNFLNRWMENMGWDKNSFSSTPDLIRVFHYSYNREVTLNTHLFRDAMHWDSLPLIRKIPTRVIHGIHDETINIQESRDFAGSRPWCQLKELDSDHGLFSCIDWIIDDCMKFFRTVI
;
A
#
# COMPACT_ATOMS: atom_id res chain seq x y z
N HIS A 1 5.92 -0.15 -1.52
CA HIS A 1 6.32 -0.94 -0.35
C HIS A 1 5.47 -0.61 0.88
N GLY A 2 5.44 -1.51 1.90
CA GLY A 2 4.69 -1.32 3.13
C GLY A 2 5.33 -0.36 4.12
N PHE A 3 4.65 -0.18 5.28
CA PHE A 3 5.13 0.59 6.43
C PHE A 3 6.45 0.01 6.96
N ALA A 4 7.34 0.88 7.44
CA ALA A 4 8.64 0.51 8.00
C ALA A 4 9.48 -0.42 7.10
N SER A 5 9.31 -0.29 5.78
CA SER A 5 9.98 -1.05 4.73
C SER A 5 10.56 -0.07 3.69
N GLY A 6 11.13 -0.53 2.60
CA GLY A 6 11.72 0.33 1.58
C GLY A 6 11.77 -0.29 0.20
N PRO A 7 12.24 0.47 -0.81
CA PRO A 7 12.37 0.00 -2.19
C PRO A 7 13.38 -1.14 -2.35
N GLY A 8 14.27 -1.34 -1.38
CA GLY A 8 15.21 -2.46 -1.31
C GLY A 8 14.66 -3.70 -0.59
N SER A 9 13.38 -3.76 -0.23
CA SER A 9 12.79 -4.93 0.41
C SER A 9 12.88 -6.18 -0.47
N GLN A 10 12.83 -7.36 0.13
CA GLN A 10 12.90 -8.63 -0.61
C GLN A 10 11.80 -8.68 -1.69
N LYS A 11 10.55 -8.33 -1.34
CA LYS A 11 9.42 -8.31 -2.28
C LYS A 11 9.69 -7.36 -3.45
N ALA A 12 10.15 -6.14 -3.17
CA ALA A 12 10.47 -5.14 -4.19
C ALA A 12 11.57 -5.62 -5.15
N ARG A 13 12.62 -6.27 -4.63
CA ARG A 13 13.71 -6.84 -5.45
C ARG A 13 13.22 -7.94 -6.38
N VAL A 14 12.38 -8.86 -5.90
CA VAL A 14 11.85 -9.95 -6.73
C VAL A 14 10.95 -9.39 -7.85
N PHE A 15 10.06 -8.43 -7.53
CA PHE A 15 9.26 -7.74 -8.54
C PHE A 15 10.15 -7.04 -9.58
N LYS A 16 11.16 -6.29 -9.14
CA LYS A 16 12.08 -5.58 -10.03
C LYS A 16 12.77 -6.53 -11.00
N ASP A 17 13.38 -7.62 -10.51
CA ASP A 17 14.07 -8.63 -11.32
C ASP A 17 13.14 -9.26 -12.37
N ARG A 18 11.93 -9.64 -11.97
CA ARG A 18 10.96 -10.29 -12.88
C ARG A 18 10.44 -9.31 -13.94
N PHE A 19 10.19 -8.05 -13.60
CA PHE A 19 9.76 -7.03 -14.56
C PHE A 19 10.88 -6.66 -15.54
N GLU A 20 12.13 -6.55 -15.07
CA GLU A 20 13.30 -6.33 -15.92
C GLU A 20 13.49 -7.50 -16.92
N LYS A 21 13.40 -8.75 -16.47
CA LYS A 21 13.45 -9.93 -17.34
C LYS A 21 12.33 -9.96 -18.38
N ALA A 22 11.16 -9.48 -18.01
CA ALA A 22 10.01 -9.34 -18.91
C ALA A 22 10.07 -8.09 -19.81
N ARG A 23 11.08 -7.22 -19.64
CA ARG A 23 11.24 -5.93 -20.32
C ARG A 23 10.06 -4.98 -20.08
N LEU A 24 9.46 -5.05 -18.90
CA LEU A 24 8.37 -4.18 -18.47
C LEU A 24 8.93 -3.06 -17.58
N PRO A 25 8.52 -1.80 -17.80
CA PRO A 25 8.97 -0.70 -16.96
C PRO A 25 8.38 -0.83 -15.56
N LEU A 26 9.21 -0.73 -14.53
CA LEU A 26 8.79 -0.68 -13.13
C LEU A 26 9.61 0.37 -12.39
N THR A 27 8.92 1.31 -11.74
CA THR A 27 9.52 2.29 -10.82
C THR A 27 9.08 1.96 -9.40
N ILE A 28 10.01 1.86 -8.48
CA ILE A 28 9.75 1.58 -7.07
C ILE A 28 10.25 2.78 -6.25
N PRO A 29 9.38 3.76 -5.94
CA PRO A 29 9.77 4.94 -5.17
C PRO A 29 10.05 4.58 -3.71
N ASP A 30 10.94 5.34 -3.07
CA ASP A 30 11.06 5.32 -1.61
C ASP A 30 9.95 6.19 -1.00
N LEU A 31 8.89 5.54 -0.52
CA LEU A 31 7.74 6.23 0.07
C LEU A 31 8.08 6.97 1.38
N GLN A 32 9.23 6.68 1.99
CA GLN A 32 9.71 7.37 3.20
C GLN A 32 10.50 8.63 2.88
N GLN A 33 10.99 8.76 1.64
CA GLN A 33 11.78 9.91 1.16
C GLN A 33 12.98 10.21 2.07
N GLY A 34 13.58 9.15 2.66
CA GLY A 34 14.70 9.27 3.59
C GLY A 34 14.36 9.84 4.98
N ASN A 35 13.09 10.09 5.28
CA ASN A 35 12.63 10.69 6.53
C ASN A 35 11.46 9.91 7.13
N PHE A 36 11.74 8.70 7.63
CA PHE A 36 10.73 7.83 8.23
C PHE A 36 10.07 8.46 9.46
N GLU A 37 10.83 9.19 10.27
CA GLU A 37 10.32 9.82 11.50
C GLU A 37 9.14 10.75 11.22
N ASN A 38 9.19 11.50 10.13
CA ASN A 38 8.12 12.43 9.73
C ASN A 38 7.26 11.93 8.58
N LEU A 39 7.12 10.61 8.46
CA LEU A 39 6.27 9.97 7.47
C LEU A 39 4.81 10.40 7.61
N THR A 40 4.14 10.70 6.49
CA THR A 40 2.69 10.92 6.42
C THR A 40 2.10 10.18 5.21
N LEU A 41 0.79 9.92 5.20
CA LEU A 41 0.11 9.42 4.02
C LEU A 41 0.12 10.49 2.91
N THR A 42 -0.07 11.74 3.27
CA THR A 42 -0.03 12.89 2.33
C THR A 42 1.29 12.95 1.58
N ASN A 43 2.44 12.84 2.26
CA ASN A 43 3.74 12.86 1.60
C ASN A 43 3.92 11.67 0.66
N GLN A 44 3.44 10.49 1.04
CA GLN A 44 3.52 9.29 0.19
C GLN A 44 2.64 9.41 -1.06
N VAL A 45 1.39 9.85 -0.91
CA VAL A 45 0.47 10.07 -2.03
C VAL A 45 1.03 11.16 -2.96
N SER A 46 1.50 12.28 -2.40
CA SER A 46 2.10 13.39 -3.17
C SER A 46 3.33 12.96 -3.96
N LEU A 47 4.17 12.08 -3.39
CA LEU A 47 5.30 11.52 -4.11
C LEU A 47 4.85 10.71 -5.34
N VAL A 48 3.86 9.83 -5.17
CA VAL A 48 3.35 9.04 -6.31
C VAL A 48 2.70 9.95 -7.35
N GLN A 49 1.95 10.96 -6.93
CA GLN A 49 1.36 11.97 -7.83
C GLN A 49 2.44 12.72 -8.60
N SER A 50 3.54 13.13 -7.97
CA SER A 50 4.65 13.84 -8.63
C SER A 50 5.33 12.97 -9.71
N ILE A 51 5.42 11.67 -9.51
CA ILE A 51 5.93 10.72 -10.52
C ILE A 51 4.98 10.67 -11.73
N VAL A 52 3.68 10.68 -11.49
CA VAL A 52 2.66 10.74 -12.55
C VAL A 52 2.77 12.05 -13.32
N ASP A 53 2.87 13.19 -12.63
CA ASP A 53 3.02 14.52 -13.22
C ASP A 53 4.29 14.67 -14.06
N GLY A 54 5.35 13.97 -13.66
CA GLY A 54 6.62 13.96 -14.40
C GLY A 54 6.56 13.25 -15.76
N LYS A 55 5.43 12.61 -16.10
CA LYS A 55 5.25 11.89 -17.39
C LYS A 55 3.88 12.24 -18.03
N PRO A 56 3.71 13.47 -18.55
CA PRO A 56 2.44 13.89 -19.14
C PRO A 56 1.99 12.97 -20.27
N GLY A 57 0.72 12.60 -20.26
CA GLY A 57 0.12 11.72 -21.26
C GLY A 57 0.39 10.21 -21.06
N ALA A 58 1.21 9.83 -20.11
CA ALA A 58 1.40 8.42 -19.76
C ALA A 58 0.21 7.89 -18.94
N ARG A 59 -0.02 6.58 -19.08
CA ARG A 59 -0.97 5.81 -18.26
C ARG A 59 -0.20 4.95 -17.28
N PHE A 60 -0.74 4.75 -16.09
CA PHE A 60 -0.06 4.05 -15.02
C PHE A 60 -0.91 2.92 -14.46
N ALA A 61 -0.24 1.85 -14.07
CA ALA A 61 -0.77 0.87 -13.14
C ALA A 61 0.03 0.97 -11.83
N LEU A 62 -0.63 0.81 -10.70
CA LEU A 62 0.04 0.81 -9.41
C LEU A 62 0.05 -0.60 -8.79
N ILE A 63 1.20 -0.97 -8.24
CA ILE A 63 1.37 -2.16 -7.41
C ILE A 63 1.66 -1.68 -6.00
N GLY A 64 0.86 -2.09 -5.04
CA GLY A 64 1.05 -1.69 -3.65
C GLY A 64 0.97 -2.86 -2.67
N SER A 65 1.78 -2.83 -1.61
CA SER A 65 1.76 -3.85 -0.55
C SER A 65 1.52 -3.19 0.81
N SER A 66 0.59 -3.73 1.60
CA SER A 66 0.27 -3.26 2.93
C SER A 66 -0.12 -1.76 2.92
N MET A 67 0.53 -0.89 3.68
CA MET A 67 0.31 0.57 3.61
C MET A 67 0.52 1.12 2.20
N GLY A 68 1.49 0.61 1.43
CA GLY A 68 1.67 0.99 0.02
C GLY A 68 0.49 0.61 -0.87
N GLY A 69 -0.27 -0.43 -0.51
CA GLY A 69 -1.54 -0.77 -1.15
C GLY A 69 -2.63 0.28 -0.89
N TYR A 70 -2.70 0.77 0.33
CA TYR A 70 -3.61 1.86 0.67
C TYR A 70 -3.21 3.18 -0.04
N VAL A 71 -1.92 3.54 -0.01
CA VAL A 71 -1.40 4.70 -0.75
C VAL A 71 -1.71 4.62 -2.26
N ALA A 72 -1.56 3.42 -2.86
CA ALA A 72 -1.90 3.22 -4.26
C ALA A 72 -3.40 3.45 -4.54
N ALA A 73 -4.29 2.96 -3.67
CA ALA A 73 -5.73 3.16 -3.78
C ALA A 73 -6.11 4.64 -3.63
N LEU A 74 -5.55 5.35 -2.63
CA LEU A 74 -5.75 6.79 -2.43
C LEU A 74 -5.28 7.61 -3.65
N THR A 75 -4.10 7.27 -4.17
CA THR A 75 -3.57 7.95 -5.37
C THR A 75 -4.47 7.73 -6.58
N ALA A 76 -4.95 6.50 -6.77
CA ALA A 76 -5.83 6.17 -7.88
C ALA A 76 -7.17 6.92 -7.81
N GLU A 77 -7.69 7.18 -6.62
CA GLU A 77 -8.93 7.94 -6.45
C GLU A 77 -8.76 9.39 -6.91
N THR A 78 -7.57 9.97 -6.74
CA THR A 78 -7.29 11.37 -7.03
C THR A 78 -6.65 11.62 -8.41
N ARG A 79 -6.23 10.56 -9.15
CA ARG A 79 -5.47 10.68 -10.41
C ARG A 79 -6.06 9.80 -11.51
N LYS A 80 -6.61 10.44 -12.54
CA LYS A 80 -7.24 9.74 -13.69
C LYS A 80 -6.25 8.93 -14.54
N GLU A 81 -4.97 9.29 -14.50
CA GLU A 81 -3.89 8.61 -15.20
C GLU A 81 -3.60 7.21 -14.66
N ILE A 82 -4.09 6.89 -13.45
CA ILE A 82 -4.02 5.54 -12.88
C ILE A 82 -5.18 4.71 -13.43
N GLU A 83 -4.88 3.64 -14.15
CA GLU A 83 -5.88 2.84 -14.86
C GLU A 83 -6.09 1.44 -14.28
N ALA A 84 -5.17 0.94 -13.46
CA ALA A 84 -5.31 -0.35 -12.81
C ALA A 84 -4.56 -0.41 -11.48
N LEU A 85 -5.04 -1.26 -10.57
CA LEU A 85 -4.44 -1.51 -9.26
C LEU A 85 -4.17 -3.00 -9.04
N TYR A 86 -2.98 -3.31 -8.53
CA TYR A 86 -2.63 -4.61 -8.00
C TYR A 86 -2.17 -4.46 -6.54
N LEU A 87 -3.00 -4.90 -5.60
CA LEU A 87 -2.87 -4.62 -4.17
C LEU A 87 -2.60 -5.91 -3.40
N MET A 88 -1.54 -5.95 -2.62
CA MET A 88 -1.11 -7.10 -1.82
C MET A 88 -1.33 -6.79 -0.34
N ALA A 89 -2.24 -7.50 0.31
CA ALA A 89 -2.62 -7.31 1.72
C ALA A 89 -2.77 -5.81 2.07
N PRO A 90 -3.63 -5.05 1.34
CA PRO A 90 -3.73 -3.60 1.50
C PRO A 90 -4.29 -3.21 2.86
N GLY A 91 -3.68 -2.19 3.49
CA GLY A 91 -4.08 -1.68 4.81
C GLY A 91 -5.18 -0.62 4.72
N PHE A 92 -6.35 -0.96 4.21
CA PHE A 92 -7.45 -0.01 4.02
C PHE A 92 -7.95 0.63 5.32
N ASN A 93 -7.95 -0.14 6.42
CA ASN A 93 -8.36 0.34 7.74
C ASN A 93 -7.15 0.81 8.58
N PHE A 94 -6.19 1.49 7.94
CA PHE A 94 -4.91 1.87 8.55
C PHE A 94 -5.09 2.61 9.88
N LEU A 95 -5.87 3.69 9.88
CA LEU A 95 -6.02 4.54 11.05
C LEU A 95 -6.68 3.79 12.22
N ASN A 96 -7.84 3.17 12.01
CA ASN A 96 -8.57 2.49 13.08
C ASN A 96 -7.75 1.35 13.68
N ARG A 97 -7.07 0.54 12.85
CA ARG A 97 -6.22 -0.54 13.34
C ARG A 97 -5.08 -0.04 14.24
N TRP A 98 -4.44 1.09 13.89
CA TRP A 98 -3.41 1.68 14.74
C TRP A 98 -4.00 2.25 16.03
N MET A 99 -5.15 2.93 15.96
CA MET A 99 -5.83 3.45 17.15
C MET A 99 -6.20 2.32 18.13
N GLU A 100 -6.77 1.23 17.61
CA GLU A 100 -7.12 0.04 18.41
C GLU A 100 -5.88 -0.59 19.04
N ASN A 101 -4.82 -0.83 18.27
CA ASN A 101 -3.59 -1.47 18.76
C ASN A 101 -2.88 -0.63 19.85
N MET A 102 -2.97 0.69 19.78
CA MET A 102 -2.36 1.61 20.74
C MET A 102 -3.31 1.97 21.89
N GLY A 103 -4.58 1.57 21.84
CA GLY A 103 -5.60 1.98 22.81
C GLY A 103 -5.88 3.49 22.75
N TRP A 104 -5.75 4.13 21.57
CA TRP A 104 -5.96 5.55 21.39
C TRP A 104 -7.36 5.85 20.86
N ASP A 105 -7.92 6.98 21.29
CA ASP A 105 -9.16 7.51 20.73
C ASP A 105 -8.85 8.47 19.58
N LYS A 106 -9.35 8.17 18.38
CA LYS A 106 -9.19 9.02 17.19
C LYS A 106 -9.83 10.41 17.34
N ASN A 107 -10.74 10.58 18.28
CA ASN A 107 -11.39 11.87 18.59
C ASN A 107 -10.62 12.70 19.63
N SER A 108 -9.58 12.14 20.25
CA SER A 108 -8.82 12.79 21.32
C SER A 108 -7.32 12.52 21.20
N PHE A 109 -6.69 13.11 20.19
CA PHE A 109 -5.22 13.05 20.03
C PHE A 109 -4.44 13.85 21.08
N SER A 110 -5.12 14.56 21.99
CA SER A 110 -4.46 15.36 23.03
C SER A 110 -3.68 14.52 24.04
N SER A 111 -4.00 13.24 24.17
CA SER A 111 -3.32 12.30 25.09
C SER A 111 -2.30 11.40 24.40
N THR A 112 -2.15 11.50 23.06
CA THR A 112 -1.15 10.69 22.35
C THR A 112 0.24 11.30 22.49
N PRO A 113 1.31 10.50 22.69
CA PRO A 113 2.67 11.03 22.68
C PRO A 113 3.00 11.57 21.28
N ASP A 114 3.86 12.58 21.20
CA ASP A 114 4.29 13.12 19.90
C ASP A 114 5.13 12.12 19.09
N LEU A 115 5.87 11.27 19.79
CA LEU A 115 6.78 10.28 19.20
C LEU A 115 6.51 8.89 19.78
N ILE A 116 6.57 7.89 18.91
CA ILE A 116 6.55 6.48 19.29
C ILE A 116 7.75 5.75 18.72
N ARG A 117 8.09 4.60 19.30
CA ARG A 117 9.09 3.69 18.75
C ARG A 117 8.42 2.58 17.99
N VAL A 118 8.92 2.30 16.78
CA VAL A 118 8.44 1.22 15.94
C VAL A 118 9.61 0.46 15.34
N PHE A 119 9.44 -0.84 15.13
CA PHE A 119 10.48 -1.64 14.48
C PHE A 119 10.47 -1.39 12.97
N HIS A 120 11.63 -1.02 12.43
CA HIS A 120 11.80 -0.78 11.00
C HIS A 120 12.48 -1.97 10.32
N TYR A 121 11.74 -2.71 9.55
CA TYR A 121 12.18 -3.98 8.96
C TYR A 121 13.40 -3.84 8.03
N SER A 122 13.48 -2.78 7.22
CA SER A 122 14.63 -2.58 6.33
C SER A 122 15.89 -2.13 7.07
N TYR A 123 15.75 -1.48 8.23
CA TYR A 123 16.88 -1.06 9.07
C TYR A 123 17.22 -2.09 10.14
N ASN A 124 16.37 -3.08 10.35
CA ASN A 124 16.47 -4.12 11.39
C ASN A 124 16.72 -3.54 12.79
N ARG A 125 16.01 -2.47 13.12
CA ARG A 125 16.10 -1.78 14.43
C ARG A 125 14.85 -0.98 14.71
N GLU A 126 14.67 -0.63 15.98
CA GLU A 126 13.68 0.37 16.37
C GLU A 126 14.08 1.78 15.90
N VAL A 127 13.11 2.54 15.45
CA VAL A 127 13.25 3.94 15.05
C VAL A 127 12.08 4.76 15.61
N THR A 128 12.25 6.05 15.63
CA THR A 128 11.22 7.01 16.04
C THR A 128 10.25 7.27 14.90
N LEU A 129 8.98 7.42 15.23
CA LEU A 129 7.92 7.85 14.35
C LEU A 129 7.09 8.94 15.03
N ASN A 130 6.87 10.04 14.33
CA ASN A 130 6.00 11.11 14.79
C ASN A 130 4.52 10.72 14.61
N THR A 131 3.72 10.86 15.67
CA THR A 131 2.30 10.48 15.67
C THR A 131 1.42 11.39 14.83
N HIS A 132 1.96 12.47 14.29
CA HIS A 132 1.23 13.29 13.31
C HIS A 132 0.84 12.50 12.04
N LEU A 133 1.52 11.37 11.76
CA LEU A 133 1.08 10.42 10.73
C LEU A 133 -0.39 10.04 10.90
N PHE A 134 -0.84 9.81 12.13
CA PHE A 134 -2.21 9.38 12.39
C PHE A 134 -3.21 10.53 12.26
N ARG A 135 -2.81 11.77 12.59
CA ARG A 135 -3.61 12.97 12.34
C ARG A 135 -3.76 13.25 10.85
N ASP A 136 -2.67 13.08 10.10
CA ASP A 136 -2.68 13.18 8.64
C ASP A 136 -3.58 12.08 8.02
N ALA A 137 -3.51 10.86 8.55
CA ALA A 137 -4.32 9.74 8.09
C ALA A 137 -5.84 9.99 8.24
N MET A 138 -6.28 10.77 9.21
CA MET A 138 -7.71 11.14 9.37
C MET A 138 -8.25 11.86 8.13
N HIS A 139 -7.45 12.69 7.50
CA HIS A 139 -7.83 13.37 6.26
C HIS A 139 -8.13 12.38 5.13
N TRP A 140 -7.32 11.34 5.03
CA TRP A 140 -7.44 10.32 3.98
C TRP A 140 -8.50 9.25 4.31
N ASP A 141 -8.74 8.97 5.58
CA ASP A 141 -9.73 7.99 6.04
C ASP A 141 -11.16 8.36 5.61
N SER A 142 -11.42 9.65 5.41
CA SER A 142 -12.71 10.15 4.92
C SER A 142 -12.88 10.10 3.40
N LEU A 143 -11.80 9.83 2.63
CA LEU A 143 -11.86 9.78 1.18
C LEU A 143 -12.52 8.47 0.72
N PRO A 144 -13.68 8.52 0.04
CA PRO A 144 -14.32 7.31 -0.45
C PRO A 144 -13.56 6.74 -1.65
N LEU A 145 -13.15 5.47 -1.54
CA LEU A 145 -12.48 4.75 -2.62
C LEU A 145 -13.54 4.15 -3.58
N ILE A 146 -14.08 4.95 -4.47
CA ILE A 146 -15.24 4.60 -5.31
C ILE A 146 -14.94 4.55 -6.82
N ARG A 147 -13.72 4.92 -7.22
CA ARG A 147 -13.36 4.95 -8.63
C ARG A 147 -13.37 3.55 -9.25
N LYS A 148 -14.06 3.43 -10.39
CA LYS A 148 -14.26 2.16 -11.10
C LYS A 148 -13.09 1.89 -12.05
N ILE A 149 -12.01 1.33 -11.53
CA ILE A 149 -10.85 0.87 -12.33
C ILE A 149 -10.59 -0.61 -12.04
N PRO A 150 -10.08 -1.37 -13.00
CA PRO A 150 -9.70 -2.76 -12.78
C PRO A 150 -8.78 -2.88 -11.57
N THR A 151 -9.19 -3.66 -10.58
CA THR A 151 -8.43 -3.83 -9.34
C THR A 151 -8.30 -5.32 -9.02
N ARG A 152 -7.07 -5.76 -8.75
CA ARG A 152 -6.76 -7.07 -8.20
C ARG A 152 -6.27 -6.91 -6.77
N VAL A 153 -6.91 -7.60 -5.84
CA VAL A 153 -6.44 -7.70 -4.46
C VAL A 153 -5.97 -9.12 -4.19
N ILE A 154 -4.79 -9.25 -3.60
CA ILE A 154 -4.21 -10.51 -3.12
C ILE A 154 -4.11 -10.42 -1.61
N HIS A 155 -4.60 -11.43 -0.88
CA HIS A 155 -4.51 -11.43 0.58
C HIS A 155 -4.26 -12.84 1.10
N GLY A 156 -3.37 -12.96 2.10
CA GLY A 156 -3.09 -14.21 2.79
C GLY A 156 -4.19 -14.53 3.81
N ILE A 157 -4.70 -15.77 3.83
CA ILE A 157 -5.74 -16.17 4.79
C ILE A 157 -5.21 -16.27 6.24
N HIS A 158 -3.88 -16.31 6.41
CA HIS A 158 -3.19 -16.34 7.70
C HIS A 158 -2.52 -15.00 8.04
N ASP A 159 -2.99 -13.89 7.45
CA ASP A 159 -2.44 -12.55 7.72
C ASP A 159 -2.80 -12.12 9.14
N GLU A 160 -1.78 -12.07 10.02
CA GLU A 160 -1.91 -11.64 11.42
C GLU A 160 -1.75 -10.12 11.59
N THR A 161 -1.33 -9.41 10.54
CA THR A 161 -1.07 -7.97 10.57
C THR A 161 -2.28 -7.17 10.11
N ILE A 162 -2.91 -7.61 9.01
CA ILE A 162 -4.11 -6.99 8.44
C ILE A 162 -5.16 -8.06 8.25
N ASN A 163 -6.30 -7.88 8.93
CA ASN A 163 -7.40 -8.84 8.82
C ASN A 163 -7.88 -8.91 7.36
N ILE A 164 -7.91 -10.11 6.80
CA ILE A 164 -8.38 -10.37 5.43
C ILE A 164 -9.80 -9.84 5.18
N GLN A 165 -10.59 -9.66 6.24
CA GLN A 165 -11.94 -9.09 6.13
C GLN A 165 -11.92 -7.67 5.53
N GLU A 166 -10.86 -6.87 5.77
CA GLU A 166 -10.71 -5.57 5.12
C GLU A 166 -10.72 -5.68 3.58
N SER A 167 -10.05 -6.69 3.04
CA SER A 167 -10.02 -6.96 1.59
C SER A 167 -11.33 -7.56 1.07
N ARG A 168 -11.99 -8.40 1.86
CA ARG A 168 -13.30 -8.96 1.50
C ARG A 168 -14.36 -7.87 1.44
N ASP A 169 -14.42 -6.97 2.40
CA ASP A 169 -15.35 -5.84 2.45
C ASP A 169 -15.09 -4.85 1.31
N PHE A 170 -13.80 -4.58 1.02
CA PHE A 170 -13.41 -3.73 -0.09
C PHE A 170 -13.86 -4.34 -1.43
N ALA A 171 -13.58 -5.60 -1.69
CA ALA A 171 -13.92 -6.27 -2.94
C ALA A 171 -15.44 -6.52 -3.07
N GLY A 172 -16.09 -6.90 -1.98
CA GLY A 172 -17.52 -7.25 -1.97
C GLY A 172 -18.45 -6.12 -2.41
N SER A 173 -18.03 -4.86 -2.22
CA SER A 173 -18.78 -3.68 -2.63
C SER A 173 -18.37 -3.12 -4.01
N ARG A 174 -17.41 -3.78 -4.71
CA ARG A 174 -16.80 -3.27 -5.96
C ARG A 174 -16.73 -4.35 -7.05
N PRO A 175 -17.72 -4.44 -7.96
CA PRO A 175 -17.73 -5.46 -9.03
C PRO A 175 -16.50 -5.43 -9.97
N TRP A 176 -15.76 -4.32 -9.99
CA TRP A 176 -14.52 -4.16 -10.74
C TRP A 176 -13.26 -4.60 -9.98
N CYS A 177 -13.42 -5.04 -8.75
CA CYS A 177 -12.35 -5.56 -7.88
C CYS A 177 -12.44 -7.09 -7.80
N GLN A 178 -11.33 -7.76 -8.02
CA GLN A 178 -11.21 -9.21 -7.86
C GLN A 178 -10.28 -9.53 -6.70
N LEU A 179 -10.79 -10.17 -5.66
CA LEU A 179 -10.01 -10.69 -4.55
C LEU A 179 -9.53 -12.11 -4.84
N LYS A 180 -8.25 -12.37 -4.56
CA LYS A 180 -7.64 -13.69 -4.51
C LYS A 180 -7.08 -13.93 -3.11
N GLU A 181 -7.67 -14.91 -2.43
CA GLU A 181 -7.21 -15.36 -1.12
C GLU A 181 -6.18 -16.47 -1.31
N LEU A 182 -5.04 -16.37 -0.64
CA LEU A 182 -3.95 -17.32 -0.75
C LEU A 182 -3.62 -17.96 0.60
N ASP A 183 -3.18 -19.18 0.59
CA ASP A 183 -2.63 -19.88 1.76
C ASP A 183 -1.24 -19.30 2.09
N SER A 184 -1.24 -18.15 2.77
CA SER A 184 -0.06 -17.37 3.09
C SER A 184 -0.31 -16.40 4.25
N ASP A 185 0.77 -15.86 4.79
CA ASP A 185 0.81 -14.80 5.80
C ASP A 185 0.76 -13.38 5.19
N HIS A 186 0.99 -12.33 6.02
CA HIS A 186 1.10 -10.93 5.57
C HIS A 186 2.22 -10.72 4.55
N GLY A 187 3.31 -11.45 4.68
CA GLY A 187 4.47 -11.35 3.81
C GLY A 187 4.20 -11.83 2.39
N LEU A 188 3.30 -12.80 2.21
CA LEU A 188 2.95 -13.40 0.93
C LEU A 188 4.14 -14.07 0.20
N PHE A 189 5.23 -14.35 0.91
CA PHE A 189 6.45 -14.88 0.29
C PHE A 189 6.30 -16.32 -0.20
N SER A 190 5.48 -17.13 0.47
CA SER A 190 5.19 -18.51 0.04
C SER A 190 4.56 -18.61 -1.34
N CYS A 191 3.90 -17.52 -1.78
CA CYS A 191 3.19 -17.45 -3.06
C CYS A 191 3.79 -16.40 -4.03
N ILE A 192 4.98 -15.86 -3.77
CA ILE A 192 5.50 -14.67 -4.45
C ILE A 192 5.63 -14.86 -5.97
N ASP A 193 6.09 -16.01 -6.44
CA ASP A 193 6.23 -16.29 -7.87
C ASP A 193 4.88 -16.30 -8.58
N TRP A 194 3.89 -16.97 -7.98
CA TRP A 194 2.53 -16.97 -8.50
C TRP A 194 1.94 -15.54 -8.53
N ILE A 195 2.16 -14.75 -7.48
CA ILE A 195 1.68 -13.36 -7.38
C ILE A 195 2.24 -12.50 -8.51
N ILE A 196 3.53 -12.63 -8.82
CA ILE A 196 4.16 -11.83 -9.87
C ILE A 196 3.62 -12.24 -11.25
N ASP A 197 3.46 -13.54 -11.49
CA ASP A 197 2.92 -14.05 -12.75
C ASP A 197 1.46 -13.61 -12.93
N ASP A 198 0.63 -13.67 -11.86
CA ASP A 198 -0.75 -13.17 -11.88
C ASP A 198 -0.78 -11.64 -12.08
N CYS A 199 0.11 -10.90 -11.45
CA CYS A 199 0.22 -9.45 -11.63
C CYS A 199 0.52 -9.06 -13.09
N MET A 200 1.52 -9.68 -13.69
CA MET A 200 1.86 -9.43 -15.09
C MET A 200 0.73 -9.84 -16.04
N LYS A 201 0.08 -10.97 -15.78
CA LYS A 201 -1.08 -11.42 -16.56
C LYS A 201 -2.25 -10.45 -16.42
N PHE A 202 -2.56 -10.03 -15.20
CA PHE A 202 -3.64 -9.08 -14.93
C PHE A 202 -3.42 -7.77 -15.70
N PHE A 203 -2.25 -7.17 -15.63
CA PHE A 203 -2.00 -5.91 -16.35
C PHE A 203 -2.08 -6.07 -17.86
N ARG A 204 -1.61 -7.18 -18.43
CA ARG A 204 -1.79 -7.43 -19.89
C ARG A 204 -3.23 -7.52 -20.35
N THR A 205 -4.17 -7.81 -19.44
CA THR A 205 -5.60 -7.93 -19.78
C THR A 205 -6.37 -6.61 -19.61
N VAL A 206 -5.81 -5.65 -18.87
CA VAL A 206 -6.53 -4.43 -18.48
C VAL A 206 -5.87 -3.12 -18.96
N ILE A 207 -4.62 -3.19 -19.40
CA ILE A 207 -3.84 -2.08 -19.98
C ILE A 207 -3.31 -2.51 -21.33
#